data_f80df81073022c6177fa7ac21e85b464
#
_entry.id   f80df81073022c6177fa7ac21e85b464
#
_cell.length_a   1.000
_cell.length_b   1.000
_cell.length_c   1.000
_cell.angle_alpha   90.00
_cell.angle_beta   90.00
_cell.angle_gamma   90.00
#
_symmetry.space_group_name_H-M   'P 1'
#
loop_
_entity.id
_entity.type
_entity.pdbx_description
1 polymer ?
#
loop_
_entity_poly.entity_id
_entity_poly.type
_entity_poly.pdbx_seq_one_letter_code
_entity_poly.pdbx_strand_id
1 'polypeptide(L)'
;MSIYEFTLNIGNINITNDNDLLDVSCKLYEGACADAAVMSVDEMLYIDFDREAETFVQAVTQAIKDVESVEGYNLQVISIEGDLVSLGEAAEFTGVKKSTLAKYKKGTFGGGGFPVPVRKASKKDPLWRLSDIADWLYQKGKVTSELVERARMMDVINHQLETRLMKNNDKYADITVCI
;
A
#
# COMPACT_ATOMS: atom_id res chain seq x y z
N MET A 1 -17.72 5.02 -13.37
CA MET A 1 -17.13 4.58 -12.10
C MET A 1 -16.44 3.26 -12.33
N SER A 2 -15.31 3.04 -11.68
CA SER A 2 -14.54 1.78 -11.75
C SER A 2 -14.38 1.22 -10.35
N ILE A 3 -14.23 -0.11 -10.23
CA ILE A 3 -13.92 -0.75 -8.95
C ILE A 3 -12.39 -0.72 -8.76
N TYR A 4 -11.97 -0.31 -7.58
CA TYR A 4 -10.56 -0.24 -7.17
C TYR A 4 -10.34 -1.17 -5.98
N GLU A 5 -9.42 -2.12 -6.18
CA GLU A 5 -8.98 -3.06 -5.16
C GLU A 5 -7.73 -2.50 -4.47
N PHE A 6 -7.74 -2.44 -3.13
CA PHE A 6 -6.59 -1.99 -2.33
C PHE A 6 -6.74 -2.38 -0.87
N THR A 7 -5.62 -2.50 -0.18
CA THR A 7 -5.55 -2.85 1.26
C THR A 7 -5.08 -1.66 2.07
N LEU A 8 -5.78 -1.35 3.16
CA LEU A 8 -5.37 -0.39 4.18
C LEU A 8 -4.84 -1.10 5.42
N ASN A 9 -3.71 -0.62 5.95
CA ASN A 9 -3.10 -1.13 7.18
C ASN A 9 -3.45 -0.20 8.35
N ILE A 10 -3.88 -0.79 9.47
CA ILE A 10 -4.29 -0.06 10.68
C ILE A 10 -3.23 -0.24 11.77
N GLY A 11 -2.71 0.86 12.30
CA GLY A 11 -1.51 0.84 13.15
C GLY A 11 -1.71 0.97 14.65
N ASN A 12 -2.93 1.25 15.11
CA ASN A 12 -3.19 1.59 16.51
C ASN A 12 -4.20 0.67 17.20
N ILE A 13 -4.40 -0.51 16.67
CA ILE A 13 -5.22 -1.57 17.25
C ILE A 13 -4.50 -2.91 17.12
N ASN A 14 -4.58 -3.76 18.15
CA ASN A 14 -4.09 -5.13 18.11
C ASN A 14 -5.28 -6.07 18.19
N ILE A 15 -5.40 -6.99 17.26
CA ILE A 15 -6.42 -8.02 17.19
C ILE A 15 -5.86 -9.29 17.82
N THR A 16 -6.25 -9.57 19.04
CA THR A 16 -5.66 -10.67 19.84
C THR A 16 -6.47 -11.97 19.76
N ASN A 17 -7.72 -11.91 19.30
CA ASN A 17 -8.61 -13.04 19.17
C ASN A 17 -9.74 -12.78 18.16
N ASP A 18 -10.49 -13.83 17.82
CA ASP A 18 -11.56 -13.79 16.83
C ASP A 18 -12.74 -12.86 17.22
N ASN A 19 -13.00 -12.66 18.51
CA ASN A 19 -14.06 -11.76 18.96
C ASN A 19 -13.67 -10.29 18.69
N ASP A 20 -12.41 -9.91 18.95
CA ASP A 20 -11.92 -8.57 18.63
C ASP A 20 -12.06 -8.29 17.12
N LEU A 21 -11.71 -9.28 16.30
CA LEU A 21 -11.84 -9.17 14.84
C LEU A 21 -13.30 -9.03 14.42
N LEU A 22 -14.19 -9.84 15.00
CA LEU A 22 -15.61 -9.80 14.69
C LEU A 22 -16.23 -8.45 15.07
N ASP A 23 -15.93 -7.96 16.28
CA ASP A 23 -16.48 -6.70 16.78
C ASP A 23 -16.07 -5.51 15.90
N VAL A 24 -14.79 -5.40 15.54
CA VAL A 24 -14.32 -4.32 14.65
C VAL A 24 -14.89 -4.47 13.22
N SER A 25 -15.02 -5.71 12.72
CA SER A 25 -15.61 -5.99 11.40
C SER A 25 -17.07 -5.57 11.35
N CYS A 26 -17.85 -5.90 12.38
CA CYS A 26 -19.26 -5.49 12.47
C CYS A 26 -19.39 -3.97 12.48
N LYS A 27 -18.54 -3.26 13.23
CA LYS A 27 -18.57 -1.80 13.29
C LYS A 27 -18.18 -1.14 11.97
N LEU A 28 -17.20 -1.68 11.26
CA LEU A 28 -16.81 -1.23 9.93
C LEU A 28 -17.96 -1.42 8.93
N TYR A 29 -18.61 -2.58 8.97
CA TYR A 29 -19.76 -2.90 8.10
C TYR A 29 -20.99 -2.03 8.40
N GLU A 30 -21.33 -1.81 9.69
CA GLU A 30 -22.42 -0.92 10.12
C GLU A 30 -22.18 0.54 9.73
N GLY A 31 -20.90 0.93 9.59
CA GLY A 31 -20.48 2.23 9.11
C GLY A 31 -20.52 2.36 7.58
N ALA A 32 -19.46 2.91 7.00
CA ALA A 32 -19.35 3.16 5.56
C ALA A 32 -18.39 2.20 4.83
N CYS A 33 -18.09 1.00 5.42
CA CYS A 33 -17.15 0.03 4.90
C CYS A 33 -17.78 -1.32 4.57
N ALA A 34 -19.04 -1.32 4.07
CA ALA A 34 -19.74 -2.55 3.67
C ALA A 34 -19.12 -3.23 2.44
N ASP A 35 -18.27 -2.53 1.71
CA ASP A 35 -17.49 -2.98 0.55
C ASP A 35 -16.08 -3.48 0.93
N ALA A 36 -15.85 -3.74 2.23
CA ALA A 36 -14.55 -4.13 2.75
C ALA A 36 -14.54 -5.55 3.34
N ALA A 37 -13.43 -6.26 3.15
CA ALA A 37 -13.09 -7.48 3.87
C ALA A 37 -12.05 -7.16 4.95
N VAL A 38 -12.30 -7.62 6.19
CA VAL A 38 -11.44 -7.32 7.35
C VAL A 38 -10.68 -8.57 7.73
N MET A 39 -9.36 -8.44 7.90
CA MET A 39 -8.49 -9.56 8.28
C MET A 39 -7.46 -9.14 9.32
N SER A 40 -6.92 -10.11 10.05
CA SER A 40 -5.81 -9.91 10.98
C SER A 40 -4.68 -10.89 10.68
N VAL A 41 -3.46 -10.36 10.65
CA VAL A 41 -2.23 -11.14 10.51
C VAL A 41 -1.22 -10.62 11.54
N ASP A 42 -0.68 -11.50 12.37
CA ASP A 42 0.26 -11.13 13.44
C ASP A 42 -0.28 -9.99 14.34
N GLU A 43 -1.57 -10.09 14.73
CA GLU A 43 -2.31 -9.11 15.54
C GLU A 43 -2.56 -7.75 14.85
N MET A 44 -2.04 -7.52 13.66
CA MET A 44 -2.30 -6.31 12.88
C MET A 44 -3.60 -6.42 12.10
N LEU A 45 -4.33 -5.31 12.00
CA LEU A 45 -5.58 -5.22 11.27
C LEU A 45 -5.34 -4.71 9.84
N TYR A 46 -5.87 -5.45 8.87
CA TYR A 46 -5.85 -5.13 7.44
C TYR A 46 -7.28 -5.04 6.94
N ILE A 47 -7.54 -4.10 6.06
CA ILE A 47 -8.87 -3.89 5.47
C ILE A 47 -8.74 -3.83 3.96
N ASP A 48 -9.26 -4.87 3.28
CA ASP A 48 -9.28 -4.97 1.82
C ASP A 48 -10.57 -4.35 1.29
N PHE A 49 -10.45 -3.47 0.32
CA PHE A 49 -11.57 -2.80 -0.33
C PHE A 49 -11.70 -3.20 -1.80
N ASP A 50 -12.97 -3.40 -2.22
CA ASP A 50 -13.43 -3.43 -3.60
C ASP A 50 -14.33 -2.22 -3.84
N ARG A 51 -13.75 -1.01 -3.88
CA ARG A 51 -14.48 0.25 -3.83
C ARG A 51 -14.75 0.85 -5.19
N GLU A 52 -16.02 1.15 -5.46
CA GLU A 52 -16.43 1.88 -6.65
C GLU A 52 -16.20 3.38 -6.49
N ALA A 53 -15.46 4.00 -7.43
CA ALA A 53 -15.21 5.43 -7.46
C ALA A 53 -14.92 5.93 -8.88
N GLU A 54 -14.80 7.25 -9.04
CA GLU A 54 -14.38 7.85 -10.31
C GLU A 54 -12.86 7.74 -10.51
N THR A 55 -12.08 7.83 -9.43
CA THR A 55 -10.62 7.75 -9.44
C THR A 55 -10.10 6.91 -8.28
N PHE A 56 -8.91 6.31 -8.45
CA PHE A 56 -8.22 5.58 -7.39
C PHE A 56 -7.97 6.44 -6.13
N VAL A 57 -7.55 7.69 -6.31
CA VAL A 57 -7.33 8.62 -5.18
C VAL A 57 -8.61 8.86 -4.40
N GLN A 58 -9.74 9.04 -5.10
CA GLN A 58 -11.05 9.21 -4.46
C GLN A 58 -11.45 7.96 -3.67
N ALA A 59 -11.29 6.77 -4.26
CA ALA A 59 -11.57 5.50 -3.58
C ALA A 59 -10.79 5.39 -2.26
N VAL A 60 -9.47 5.57 -2.32
CA VAL A 60 -8.59 5.43 -1.14
C VAL A 60 -8.83 6.50 -0.10
N THR A 61 -8.92 7.79 -0.51
CA THR A 61 -9.11 8.88 0.46
C THR A 61 -10.46 8.82 1.15
N GLN A 62 -11.51 8.35 0.47
CA GLN A 62 -12.80 8.14 1.10
C GLN A 62 -12.75 6.93 2.05
N ALA A 63 -12.13 5.81 1.64
CA ALA A 63 -11.96 4.65 2.50
C ALA A 63 -11.21 4.98 3.81
N ILE A 64 -10.13 5.79 3.73
CA ILE A 64 -9.40 6.25 4.92
C ILE A 64 -10.34 7.01 5.87
N LYS A 65 -11.14 7.94 5.36
CA LYS A 65 -12.09 8.70 6.17
C LYS A 65 -13.16 7.82 6.80
N ASP A 66 -13.70 6.89 6.03
CA ASP A 66 -14.75 5.97 6.48
C ASP A 66 -14.23 5.08 7.63
N VAL A 67 -13.04 4.49 7.46
CA VAL A 67 -12.39 3.68 8.50
C VAL A 67 -12.11 4.50 9.77
N GLU A 68 -11.56 5.69 9.63
CA GLU A 68 -11.19 6.53 10.77
C GLU A 68 -12.41 7.18 11.47
N SER A 69 -13.58 7.16 10.84
CA SER A 69 -14.84 7.67 11.40
C SER A 69 -15.67 6.62 12.16
N VAL A 70 -15.22 5.37 12.22
CA VAL A 70 -15.98 4.28 12.86
C VAL A 70 -16.18 4.54 14.35
N GLU A 71 -17.43 4.61 14.77
CA GLU A 71 -17.79 4.88 16.18
C GLU A 71 -17.34 3.76 17.13
N GLY A 72 -16.84 4.15 18.29
CA GLY A 72 -16.34 3.22 19.32
C GLY A 72 -14.89 2.79 19.11
N TYR A 73 -14.29 3.11 18.00
CA TYR A 73 -12.87 2.90 17.69
C TYR A 73 -12.21 4.21 17.28
N ASN A 74 -10.95 4.34 17.59
CA ASN A 74 -10.12 5.45 17.09
C ASN A 74 -9.11 4.86 16.10
N LEU A 75 -9.61 4.22 15.04
CA LEU A 75 -8.78 3.57 14.04
C LEU A 75 -7.89 4.59 13.33
N GLN A 76 -6.65 4.23 13.08
CA GLN A 76 -5.69 5.07 12.38
C GLN A 76 -5.07 4.30 11.22
N VAL A 77 -5.36 4.73 10.00
CA VAL A 77 -4.72 4.19 8.80
C VAL A 77 -3.28 4.65 8.76
N ILE A 78 -2.35 3.71 8.66
CA ILE A 78 -0.91 3.99 8.63
C ILE A 78 -0.30 3.88 7.24
N SER A 79 -0.86 3.02 6.38
CA SER A 79 -0.41 2.86 4.99
C SER A 79 -1.46 2.20 4.11
N ILE A 80 -1.30 2.37 2.81
CA ILE A 80 -1.88 1.52 1.77
C ILE A 80 -0.80 0.54 1.30
N GLU A 81 -1.15 -0.72 1.05
CA GLU A 81 -0.19 -1.70 0.56
C GLU A 81 0.19 -1.48 -0.91
N GLY A 82 1.42 -1.89 -1.24
CA GLY A 82 1.90 -2.00 -2.62
C GLY A 82 2.79 -0.87 -3.11
N ASP A 83 3.18 0.11 -2.28
CA ASP A 83 4.17 1.13 -2.65
C ASP A 83 5.61 0.55 -2.64
N LEU A 84 5.95 -0.24 -1.61
CA LEU A 84 7.22 -0.95 -1.50
C LEU A 84 7.02 -2.45 -1.66
N VAL A 85 7.62 -3.02 -2.69
CA VAL A 85 7.37 -4.40 -3.10
C VAL A 85 8.64 -5.22 -3.27
N SER A 86 8.55 -6.51 -2.94
CA SER A 86 9.51 -7.52 -3.40
C SER A 86 9.29 -7.80 -4.89
N LEU A 87 10.22 -8.55 -5.53
CA LEU A 87 9.98 -9.00 -6.92
C LEU A 87 8.81 -9.99 -7.05
N GLY A 88 8.39 -10.63 -5.95
CA GLY A 88 7.21 -11.49 -5.92
C GLY A 88 5.95 -10.65 -6.06
N GLU A 89 5.76 -9.72 -5.14
CA GLU A 89 4.64 -8.78 -5.13
C GLU A 89 4.60 -7.91 -6.39
N ALA A 90 5.77 -7.42 -6.86
CA ALA A 90 5.84 -6.70 -8.13
C ALA A 90 5.33 -7.55 -9.31
N ALA A 91 5.53 -8.88 -9.29
CA ALA A 91 5.00 -9.76 -10.32
C ALA A 91 3.47 -9.85 -10.27
N GLU A 92 2.87 -9.84 -9.08
CA GLU A 92 1.42 -9.84 -8.86
C GLU A 92 0.80 -8.52 -9.37
N PHE A 93 1.35 -7.38 -8.96
CA PHE A 93 0.87 -6.07 -9.42
C PHE A 93 1.01 -5.84 -10.92
N THR A 94 2.12 -6.28 -11.52
CA THR A 94 2.44 -5.98 -12.92
C THR A 94 1.99 -7.03 -13.93
N GLY A 95 1.62 -8.24 -13.47
CA GLY A 95 1.38 -9.40 -14.32
C GLY A 95 2.66 -9.94 -14.99
N VAL A 96 3.83 -9.39 -14.70
CA VAL A 96 5.11 -9.85 -15.24
C VAL A 96 5.71 -10.91 -14.35
N LYS A 97 6.00 -12.10 -14.90
CA LYS A 97 6.52 -13.22 -14.11
C LYS A 97 7.76 -12.82 -13.28
N LYS A 98 7.79 -13.24 -12.00
CA LYS A 98 8.92 -13.00 -11.07
C LYS A 98 10.27 -13.40 -11.67
N SER A 99 10.32 -14.54 -12.43
CA SER A 99 11.53 -14.99 -13.09
C SER A 99 12.01 -14.00 -14.17
N THR A 100 11.09 -13.30 -14.83
CA THR A 100 11.40 -12.26 -15.83
C THR A 100 11.93 -11.01 -15.15
N LEU A 101 11.28 -10.55 -14.07
CA LEU A 101 11.76 -9.43 -13.25
C LEU A 101 13.17 -9.70 -12.69
N ALA A 102 13.43 -10.94 -12.26
CA ALA A 102 14.76 -11.35 -11.80
C ALA A 102 15.83 -11.28 -12.90
N LYS A 103 15.48 -11.59 -14.16
CA LYS A 103 16.40 -11.44 -15.32
C LYS A 103 16.64 -9.96 -15.64
N TYR A 104 15.62 -9.10 -15.56
CA TYR A 104 15.75 -7.65 -15.72
C TYR A 104 16.70 -7.08 -14.65
N LYS A 105 16.49 -7.43 -13.36
CA LYS A 105 17.37 -7.03 -12.25
C LYS A 105 18.82 -7.42 -12.49
N LYS A 106 19.08 -8.63 -13.03
CA LYS A 106 20.43 -9.11 -13.33
C LYS A 106 21.05 -8.49 -14.58
N GLY A 107 20.29 -7.72 -15.34
CA GLY A 107 20.73 -7.16 -16.63
C GLY A 107 20.92 -8.21 -17.74
N THR A 108 20.49 -9.47 -17.52
CA THR A 108 20.62 -10.55 -18.51
C THR A 108 19.54 -10.51 -19.58
N PHE A 109 18.56 -9.63 -19.42
CA PHE A 109 17.45 -9.41 -20.36
C PHE A 109 16.95 -7.98 -20.25
N GLY A 110 16.36 -7.44 -21.32
CA GLY A 110 15.69 -6.13 -21.32
C GLY A 110 16.58 -4.88 -21.48
N GLY A 111 17.89 -5.05 -21.77
CA GLY A 111 18.79 -3.92 -22.08
C GLY A 111 19.29 -3.13 -20.87
N GLY A 112 19.13 -3.64 -19.65
CA GLY A 112 19.60 -3.01 -18.42
C GLY A 112 18.72 -1.86 -17.90
N GLY A 113 19.23 -1.12 -16.92
CA GLY A 113 18.52 0.04 -16.33
C GLY A 113 17.32 -0.31 -15.45
N PHE A 114 17.17 -1.58 -15.02
CA PHE A 114 16.14 -1.95 -14.06
C PHE A 114 16.35 -1.19 -12.74
N PRO A 115 15.28 -0.71 -12.07
CA PRO A 115 15.38 0.07 -10.84
C PRO A 115 16.21 -0.61 -9.75
N VAL A 116 16.86 0.21 -8.93
CA VAL A 116 17.57 -0.26 -7.75
C VAL A 116 16.64 -0.37 -6.55
N PRO A 117 16.83 -1.34 -5.63
CA PRO A 117 16.00 -1.44 -4.45
C PRO A 117 16.22 -0.25 -3.50
N VAL A 118 15.16 0.29 -2.95
CA VAL A 118 15.19 1.44 -2.02
C VAL A 118 15.33 1.04 -0.56
N ARG A 119 15.02 -0.22 -0.24
CA ARG A 119 15.18 -0.79 1.11
C ARG A 119 15.86 -2.15 1.02
N LYS A 120 16.59 -2.52 2.07
CA LYS A 120 17.25 -3.83 2.22
C LYS A 120 18.10 -4.25 1.00
N ALA A 121 18.71 -3.31 0.29
CA ALA A 121 19.43 -3.56 -0.96
C ALA A 121 20.54 -4.63 -0.86
N SER A 122 21.19 -4.73 0.29
CA SER A 122 22.25 -5.71 0.61
C SER A 122 21.73 -6.97 1.32
N LYS A 123 20.42 -7.12 1.51
CA LYS A 123 19.79 -8.21 2.27
C LYS A 123 19.08 -9.22 1.34
N LYS A 124 18.57 -10.30 1.95
CA LYS A 124 17.92 -11.39 1.22
C LYS A 124 16.63 -10.96 0.51
N ASP A 125 15.86 -10.03 1.11
CA ASP A 125 14.56 -9.60 0.62
C ASP A 125 14.56 -8.07 0.36
N PRO A 126 15.20 -7.63 -0.73
CA PRO A 126 15.22 -6.23 -1.11
C PRO A 126 13.83 -5.75 -1.55
N LEU A 127 13.53 -4.46 -1.31
CA LEU A 127 12.28 -3.83 -1.67
C LEU A 127 12.51 -2.67 -2.63
N TRP A 128 11.63 -2.59 -3.63
CA TRP A 128 11.59 -1.55 -4.67
C TRP A 128 10.35 -0.70 -4.49
N ARG A 129 10.39 0.54 -4.99
CA ARG A 129 9.15 1.26 -5.25
C ARG A 129 8.45 0.61 -6.43
N LEU A 130 7.16 0.32 -6.26
CA LEU A 130 6.36 -0.21 -7.38
C LEU A 130 6.30 0.79 -8.52
N SER A 131 6.22 2.09 -8.23
CA SER A 131 6.22 3.16 -9.22
C SER A 131 7.46 3.13 -10.12
N ASP A 132 8.66 2.92 -9.55
CA ASP A 132 9.90 2.83 -10.33
C ASP A 132 9.88 1.61 -11.27
N ILE A 133 9.42 0.45 -10.77
CA ILE A 133 9.28 -0.77 -11.58
C ILE A 133 8.23 -0.57 -12.67
N ALA A 134 7.09 0.01 -12.34
CA ALA A 134 6.00 0.26 -13.29
C ALA A 134 6.43 1.23 -14.39
N ASP A 135 7.12 2.33 -14.05
CA ASP A 135 7.69 3.27 -15.01
C ASP A 135 8.66 2.60 -15.98
N TRP A 136 9.57 1.79 -15.45
CA TRP A 136 10.54 1.06 -16.28
C TRP A 136 9.85 0.05 -17.21
N LEU A 137 8.87 -0.70 -16.68
CA LEU A 137 8.10 -1.67 -17.47
C LEU A 137 7.21 -0.98 -18.53
N TYR A 138 6.65 0.18 -18.22
CA TYR A 138 5.88 0.98 -19.17
C TYR A 138 6.72 1.42 -20.37
N GLN A 139 7.94 1.89 -20.14
CA GLN A 139 8.89 2.22 -21.22
C GLN A 139 9.24 1.00 -22.11
N LYS A 140 9.07 -0.22 -21.59
CA LYS A 140 9.23 -1.49 -22.32
C LYS A 140 7.92 -2.01 -22.93
N GLY A 141 6.81 -1.27 -22.81
CA GLY A 141 5.49 -1.69 -23.30
C GLY A 141 4.94 -2.95 -22.59
N LYS A 142 5.27 -3.15 -21.31
CA LYS A 142 4.87 -4.34 -20.54
C LYS A 142 3.71 -4.11 -19.58
N VAL A 143 3.41 -2.87 -19.24
CA VAL A 143 2.31 -2.45 -18.37
C VAL A 143 1.62 -1.23 -18.96
N THR A 144 0.44 -0.89 -18.43
CA THR A 144 -0.36 0.26 -18.86
C THR A 144 0.05 1.53 -18.12
N SER A 145 -0.28 2.71 -18.68
CA SER A 145 -0.13 3.99 -17.98
C SER A 145 -0.97 4.07 -16.71
N GLU A 146 -2.12 3.43 -16.68
CA GLU A 146 -3.01 3.36 -15.51
C GLU A 146 -2.30 2.72 -14.30
N LEU A 147 -1.59 1.59 -14.50
CA LEU A 147 -0.79 0.98 -13.44
C LEU A 147 0.31 1.91 -12.93
N VAL A 148 0.99 2.63 -13.84
CA VAL A 148 2.02 3.60 -13.47
C VAL A 148 1.44 4.72 -12.60
N GLU A 149 0.32 5.29 -13.03
CA GLU A 149 -0.36 6.35 -12.28
C GLU A 149 -0.82 5.86 -10.90
N ARG A 150 -1.43 4.67 -10.84
CA ARG A 150 -1.84 4.04 -9.59
C ARG A 150 -0.66 3.85 -8.63
N ALA A 151 0.45 3.30 -9.11
CA ALA A 151 1.65 3.09 -8.28
C ALA A 151 2.23 4.41 -7.75
N ARG A 152 2.25 5.46 -8.57
CA ARG A 152 2.67 6.81 -8.13
C ARG A 152 1.73 7.40 -7.09
N MET A 153 0.41 7.18 -7.24
CA MET A 153 -0.58 7.66 -6.26
C MET A 153 -0.40 6.95 -4.90
N MET A 154 -0.09 5.64 -4.90
CA MET A 154 0.21 4.89 -3.67
C MET A 154 1.43 5.47 -2.95
N ASP A 155 2.51 5.80 -3.66
CA ASP A 155 3.68 6.48 -3.09
C ASP A 155 3.30 7.82 -2.43
N VAL A 156 2.48 8.64 -3.12
CA VAL A 156 2.05 9.95 -2.60
C VAL A 156 1.18 9.80 -1.35
N ILE A 157 0.21 8.88 -1.38
CA ILE A 157 -0.69 8.64 -0.24
C ILE A 157 0.11 8.16 0.97
N ASN A 158 1.00 7.19 0.79
CA ASN A 158 1.83 6.68 1.90
C ASN A 158 2.77 7.74 2.46
N HIS A 159 3.35 8.59 1.62
CA HIS A 159 4.15 9.72 2.09
C HIS A 159 3.33 10.71 2.94
N GLN A 160 2.08 10.97 2.55
CA GLN A 160 1.18 11.85 3.32
C GLN A 160 0.78 11.21 4.66
N LEU A 161 0.45 9.90 4.66
CA LEU A 161 0.12 9.15 5.88
C LEU A 161 1.32 9.12 6.84
N GLU A 162 2.52 8.81 6.36
CA GLU A 162 3.74 8.83 7.15
C GLU A 162 4.02 10.22 7.74
N THR A 163 3.88 11.27 6.95
CA THR A 163 4.05 12.66 7.39
C THR A 163 3.04 13.02 8.49
N ARG A 164 1.78 12.59 8.36
CA ARG A 164 0.73 12.78 9.36
C ARG A 164 1.09 12.08 10.67
N LEU A 165 1.56 10.83 10.60
CA LEU A 165 1.97 10.05 11.77
C LEU A 165 3.16 10.68 12.49
N MET A 166 4.14 11.19 11.75
CA MET A 166 5.31 11.87 12.32
C MET A 166 4.92 13.16 13.03
N LYS A 167 4.06 13.97 12.44
CA LYS A 167 3.57 15.24 13.04
C LYS A 167 2.79 15.02 14.34
N ASN A 168 2.08 13.92 14.43
CA ASN A 168 1.26 13.58 15.60
C ASN A 168 2.04 12.82 16.69
N ASN A 169 3.34 12.62 16.50
CA ASN A 169 4.20 11.86 17.42
C ASN A 169 5.25 12.78 18.04
N ASP A 170 5.13 13.04 19.33
CA ASP A 170 6.03 13.90 20.10
C ASP A 170 7.52 13.49 20.01
N LYS A 171 7.81 12.21 19.70
CA LYS A 171 9.20 11.73 19.49
C LYS A 171 9.93 12.44 18.37
N TYR A 172 9.23 13.05 17.43
CA TYR A 172 9.82 13.71 16.26
C TYR A 172 9.70 15.24 16.30
N ALA A 173 9.02 15.81 17.34
CA ALA A 173 8.72 17.23 17.43
C ALA A 173 9.97 18.13 17.40
N ASP A 174 11.08 17.65 17.97
CA ASP A 174 12.34 18.41 18.10
C ASP A 174 13.42 18.01 17.08
N ILE A 175 13.10 17.14 16.11
CA ILE A 175 14.10 16.66 15.15
C ILE A 175 14.07 17.55 13.90
N THR A 176 15.08 18.38 13.75
CA THR A 176 15.33 19.13 12.52
C THR A 176 16.43 18.44 11.71
N VAL A 177 16.11 18.02 10.50
CA VAL A 177 17.10 17.46 9.55
C VAL A 177 17.41 18.52 8.50
N CYS A 178 18.65 18.98 8.48
CA CYS A 178 19.18 19.81 7.39
C CYS A 178 19.68 18.87 6.27
N ILE A 179 19.01 18.89 5.11
CA ILE A 179 19.40 18.15 3.91
C ILE A 179 19.97 19.14 2.90
#